data_c2c5c7f5c742d51750076321263e6fef
#
_entry.id   c2c5c7f5c742d51750076321263e6fef
#
_cell.length_a   1.000
_cell.length_b   1.000
_cell.length_c   1.000
_cell.angle_alpha   90.00
_cell.angle_beta   90.00
_cell.angle_gamma   90.00
#
_symmetry.space_group_name_H-M   'P 1'
#
loop_
_entity.id
_entity.type
_entity.pdbx_description
1 polymer ?
#
loop_
_entity_poly.entity_id
_entity_poly.type
_entity_poly.pdbx_seq_one_letter_code
_entity_poly.pdbx_strand_id
1 'polypeptide(L)'
;MKTRHTILIQAFFVSILASALVFAVGYYFFISKQPLVTQNSTTSEMAIPSLVSGDGTIPDVVETAIPAVVSIIISADVPVIERYYEDFWSPFGSFFGGGGFSGFQIPRQRQIGTERQEIGGGTGFFVSADGYLVTNRHVVDQDGVEYSVVTHDGETYDVEVVAKDPTLDVAVLKVTADVDFPFLIFAEIENLRLGESVIAIGNALAEFPNSVSVGVVSGLSRDIVAQNGWRSTESLEGVIQTDAAINRGNSGGPLLNTNGEVI
;
A
#
# COMPACT_ATOMS: atom_id res chain seq x y z
N MET A 1 -27.82 56.30 22.58
CA MET A 1 -27.61 54.87 22.24
C MET A 1 -27.35 54.62 20.75
N LYS A 2 -27.90 55.35 19.79
CA LYS A 2 -27.70 55.14 18.35
C LYS A 2 -26.24 55.29 17.86
N THR A 3 -25.47 56.23 18.40
CA THR A 3 -24.07 56.51 17.95
C THR A 3 -23.08 55.38 18.23
N ARG A 4 -23.25 54.63 19.33
CA ARG A 4 -22.31 53.51 19.70
C ARG A 4 -22.48 52.30 18.76
N HIS A 5 -23.69 52.00 18.32
CA HIS A 5 -23.92 50.92 17.38
C HIS A 5 -23.32 51.21 15.99
N THR A 6 -23.39 52.45 15.53
CA THR A 6 -22.82 52.85 14.23
C THR A 6 -21.29 52.73 14.23
N ILE A 7 -20.62 53.12 15.33
CA ILE A 7 -19.17 53.01 15.46
C ILE A 7 -18.72 51.54 15.51
N LEU A 8 -19.46 50.66 16.22
CA LEU A 8 -19.16 49.22 16.27
C LEU A 8 -19.31 48.53 14.91
N ILE A 9 -20.36 48.89 14.14
CA ILE A 9 -20.58 48.39 12.81
C ILE A 9 -19.46 48.84 11.85
N GLN A 10 -19.05 50.11 11.93
CA GLN A 10 -17.94 50.62 11.10
C GLN A 10 -16.61 49.96 11.45
N ALA A 11 -16.28 49.74 12.75
CA ALA A 11 -15.09 49.01 13.15
C ALA A 11 -15.09 47.58 12.67
N PHE A 12 -16.24 46.88 12.67
CA PHE A 12 -16.37 45.53 12.17
C PHE A 12 -16.10 45.43 10.67
N PHE A 13 -16.67 46.35 9.86
CA PHE A 13 -16.41 46.39 8.42
C PHE A 13 -14.97 46.75 8.08
N VAL A 14 -14.33 47.63 8.81
CA VAL A 14 -12.91 47.98 8.63
C VAL A 14 -12.01 46.75 8.95
N SER A 15 -12.33 45.98 9.99
CA SER A 15 -11.59 44.74 10.34
C SER A 15 -11.72 43.67 9.24
N ILE A 16 -12.91 43.46 8.66
CA ILE A 16 -13.13 42.53 7.57
C ILE A 16 -12.34 42.96 6.32
N LEU A 17 -12.38 44.25 5.97
CA LEU A 17 -11.64 44.78 4.83
C LEU A 17 -10.11 44.62 5.00
N ALA A 18 -9.60 44.91 6.20
CA ALA A 18 -8.18 44.72 6.52
C ALA A 18 -7.75 43.24 6.42
N SER A 19 -8.57 42.31 6.92
CA SER A 19 -8.30 40.87 6.80
C SER A 19 -8.33 40.39 5.36
N ALA A 20 -9.30 40.85 4.56
CA ALA A 20 -9.38 40.51 3.14
C ALA A 20 -8.17 41.03 2.34
N LEU A 21 -7.67 42.22 2.69
CA LEU A 21 -6.47 42.79 2.04
C LEU A 21 -5.21 41.97 2.37
N VAL A 22 -5.05 41.54 3.62
CA VAL A 22 -3.92 40.69 4.03
C VAL A 22 -3.96 39.34 3.32
N PHE A 23 -5.16 38.72 3.20
CA PHE A 23 -5.33 37.49 2.45
C PHE A 23 -5.02 37.68 0.96
N ALA A 24 -5.49 38.76 0.33
CA ALA A 24 -5.24 39.04 -1.08
C ALA A 24 -3.75 39.27 -1.37
N VAL A 25 -3.05 39.99 -0.51
CA VAL A 25 -1.60 40.22 -0.62
C VAL A 25 -0.82 38.90 -0.40
N GLY A 26 -1.20 38.12 0.60
CA GLY A 26 -0.60 36.79 0.85
C GLY A 26 -0.79 35.83 -0.34
N TYR A 27 -1.99 35.81 -0.91
CA TYR A 27 -2.31 35.00 -2.08
C TYR A 27 -1.53 35.44 -3.34
N TYR A 28 -1.40 36.74 -3.55
CA TYR A 28 -0.59 37.31 -4.63
C TYR A 28 0.90 36.93 -4.51
N PHE A 29 1.46 37.03 -3.31
CA PHE A 29 2.83 36.60 -3.04
C PHE A 29 3.02 35.09 -3.17
N PHE A 30 2.02 34.30 -2.83
CA PHE A 30 2.06 32.85 -2.98
C PHE A 30 2.05 32.45 -4.45
N ILE A 31 1.19 33.06 -5.29
CA ILE A 31 1.12 32.78 -6.73
C ILE A 31 2.37 33.30 -7.47
N SER A 32 2.85 34.49 -7.12
CA SER A 32 4.00 35.10 -7.82
C SER A 32 5.34 34.40 -7.53
N LYS A 33 5.41 33.56 -6.52
CA LYS A 33 6.60 32.76 -6.19
C LYS A 33 6.53 31.30 -6.64
N GLN A 34 5.45 30.89 -7.32
CA GLN A 34 5.46 29.57 -7.95
C GLN A 34 6.45 29.59 -9.13
N PRO A 35 7.50 28.76 -9.14
CA PRO A 35 8.35 28.63 -10.31
C PRO A 35 7.48 28.16 -11.48
N LEU A 36 7.57 28.84 -12.61
CA LEU A 36 7.00 28.38 -13.87
C LEU A 36 7.64 27.02 -14.18
N VAL A 37 6.91 25.95 -13.89
CA VAL A 37 7.27 24.61 -14.39
C VAL A 37 7.04 24.67 -15.90
N THR A 38 8.09 24.95 -16.63
CA THR A 38 8.12 24.79 -18.08
C THR A 38 8.00 23.28 -18.32
N GLN A 39 6.83 22.81 -18.73
CA GLN A 39 6.67 21.48 -19.29
C GLN A 39 7.47 21.42 -20.59
N ASN A 40 8.72 21.01 -20.47
CA ASN A 40 9.42 20.44 -21.61
C ASN A 40 8.82 19.04 -21.83
N SER A 41 7.97 18.93 -22.83
CA SER A 41 7.56 17.65 -23.41
C SER A 41 8.79 17.04 -24.08
N THR A 42 9.65 16.46 -23.30
CA THR A 42 10.66 15.52 -23.79
C THR A 42 9.97 14.16 -23.81
N THR A 43 9.80 13.64 -25.00
CA THR A 43 9.51 12.23 -25.24
C THR A 43 10.45 11.43 -24.33
N SER A 44 9.91 10.81 -23.28
CA SER A 44 10.67 9.88 -22.43
C SER A 44 11.05 8.70 -23.31
N GLU A 45 12.25 8.74 -23.86
CA GLU A 45 13.01 7.52 -24.09
C GLU A 45 13.09 6.83 -22.73
N MET A 46 12.45 5.69 -22.59
CA MET A 46 12.50 4.85 -21.41
C MET A 46 13.94 4.43 -21.20
N ALA A 47 14.64 5.19 -20.36
CA ALA A 47 15.98 4.84 -19.96
C ALA A 47 15.88 3.52 -19.17
N ILE A 48 16.51 2.47 -19.70
CA ILE A 48 16.97 1.33 -18.92
C ILE A 48 17.61 1.94 -17.67
N PRO A 49 17.20 1.57 -16.43
CA PRO A 49 17.79 2.16 -15.24
C PRO A 49 19.29 1.97 -15.31
N SER A 50 20.01 3.06 -15.54
CA SER A 50 21.46 3.04 -15.48
C SER A 50 21.80 2.74 -14.04
N LEU A 51 22.46 1.59 -13.81
CA LEU A 51 23.05 1.21 -12.53
C LEU A 51 23.59 2.47 -11.85
N VAL A 52 23.14 2.73 -10.64
CA VAL A 52 23.67 3.80 -9.81
C VAL A 52 25.17 3.54 -9.71
N SER A 53 25.99 4.38 -10.34
CA SER A 53 27.45 4.24 -10.24
C SER A 53 27.83 4.37 -8.78
N GLY A 54 28.37 3.34 -8.17
CA GLY A 54 28.69 2.98 -6.79
C GLY A 54 28.90 4.02 -5.67
N ASP A 55 28.48 5.27 -5.81
CA ASP A 55 28.52 6.34 -4.81
C ASP A 55 27.13 7.00 -4.62
N GLY A 56 26.02 6.34 -5.00
CA GLY A 56 24.66 6.85 -4.82
C GLY A 56 24.29 6.99 -3.35
N THR A 57 23.63 8.11 -3.01
CA THR A 57 23.06 8.25 -1.65
C THR A 57 21.83 7.35 -1.52
N ILE A 58 21.45 6.99 -0.29
CA ILE A 58 20.24 6.21 -0.03
C ILE A 58 19.00 6.80 -0.73
N PRO A 59 18.75 8.13 -0.70
CA PRO A 59 17.65 8.73 -1.46
C PRO A 59 17.72 8.46 -2.97
N ASP A 60 18.89 8.50 -3.58
CA ASP A 60 19.05 8.24 -5.03
C ASP A 60 18.70 6.80 -5.40
N VAL A 61 19.14 5.85 -4.56
CA VAL A 61 18.79 4.43 -4.71
C VAL A 61 17.28 4.23 -4.61
N VAL A 62 16.65 4.83 -3.61
CA VAL A 62 15.20 4.73 -3.39
C VAL A 62 14.42 5.34 -4.55
N GLU A 63 14.79 6.53 -5.02
CA GLU A 63 14.14 7.20 -6.16
C GLU A 63 14.21 6.35 -7.43
N THR A 64 15.34 5.69 -7.67
CA THR A 64 15.54 4.81 -8.82
C THR A 64 14.76 3.48 -8.68
N ALA A 65 14.64 2.94 -7.47
CA ALA A 65 14.02 1.64 -7.24
C ALA A 65 12.49 1.68 -7.13
N ILE A 66 11.92 2.75 -6.57
CA ILE A 66 10.46 2.90 -6.34
C ILE A 66 9.61 2.59 -7.58
N PRO A 67 9.95 3.02 -8.81
CA PRO A 67 9.13 2.72 -9.98
C PRO A 67 8.97 1.23 -10.29
N ALA A 68 9.91 0.39 -9.84
CA ALA A 68 9.85 -1.06 -10.01
C ALA A 68 9.10 -1.76 -8.86
N VAL A 69 8.78 -1.05 -7.77
CA VAL A 69 8.10 -1.62 -6.60
C VAL A 69 6.59 -1.38 -6.72
N VAL A 70 5.82 -2.43 -6.52
CA VAL A 70 4.36 -2.40 -6.70
C VAL A 70 3.63 -2.82 -5.44
N SER A 71 2.38 -2.37 -5.31
CA SER A 71 1.46 -2.90 -4.32
C SER A 71 0.71 -4.09 -4.89
N ILE A 72 0.65 -5.18 -4.15
CA ILE A 72 -0.19 -6.33 -4.48
C ILE A 72 -1.50 -6.18 -3.70
N ILE A 73 -2.63 -6.25 -4.41
CA ILE A 73 -3.97 -6.19 -3.84
C ILE A 73 -4.61 -7.58 -3.94
N ILE A 74 -5.23 -8.00 -2.85
CA ILE A 74 -5.97 -9.25 -2.75
C ILE A 74 -7.45 -8.91 -2.68
N SER A 75 -8.23 -9.34 -3.67
CA SER A 75 -9.66 -9.09 -3.75
C SER A 75 -10.46 -10.39 -3.68
N ALA A 76 -11.56 -10.38 -2.93
CA ALA A 76 -12.50 -11.48 -2.87
C ALA A 76 -13.96 -11.02 -2.94
N ASP A 77 -14.80 -11.92 -3.37
CA ASP A 77 -16.24 -11.72 -3.32
C ASP A 77 -16.76 -11.98 -1.90
N VAL A 78 -17.11 -10.91 -1.20
CA VAL A 78 -17.60 -10.96 0.19
C VAL A 78 -19.13 -10.91 0.20
N PRO A 79 -19.81 -11.80 0.95
CA PRO A 79 -21.27 -11.79 1.03
C PRO A 79 -21.76 -10.52 1.73
N VAL A 80 -22.64 -9.79 1.05
CA VAL A 80 -23.36 -8.64 1.65
C VAL A 80 -24.51 -9.17 2.48
N ILE A 81 -24.45 -8.94 3.81
CA ILE A 81 -25.44 -9.40 4.76
C ILE A 81 -26.32 -8.24 5.20
N GLU A 82 -27.59 -8.31 4.86
CA GLU A 82 -28.62 -7.43 5.39
C GLU A 82 -29.17 -7.98 6.70
N ARG A 83 -29.20 -7.14 7.73
CA ARG A 83 -29.90 -7.45 8.99
C ARG A 83 -31.30 -6.88 8.89
N TYR A 84 -32.30 -7.73 8.92
CA TYR A 84 -33.70 -7.32 9.01
C TYR A 84 -34.32 -7.88 10.28
N TYR A 85 -35.35 -7.20 10.76
CA TYR A 85 -36.11 -7.64 11.91
C TYR A 85 -37.40 -8.29 11.42
N GLU A 86 -37.61 -9.56 11.80
CA GLU A 86 -38.84 -10.28 11.53
C GLU A 86 -39.73 -10.21 12.74
N ASP A 87 -40.97 -9.69 12.56
CA ASP A 87 -41.94 -9.68 13.64
C ASP A 87 -42.43 -11.10 13.88
N PHE A 88 -42.07 -11.69 15.03
CA PHE A 88 -42.57 -12.99 15.42
C PHE A 88 -43.99 -12.86 15.91
N TRP A 89 -44.94 -13.12 15.00
CA TRP A 89 -46.33 -13.24 15.38
C TRP A 89 -46.56 -14.61 16.02
N SER A 90 -46.62 -14.67 17.36
CA SER A 90 -46.96 -15.89 18.06
C SER A 90 -48.42 -16.23 17.83
N PRO A 91 -48.77 -17.42 17.27
CA PRO A 91 -50.18 -17.88 17.15
C PRO A 91 -50.90 -17.98 18.49
N PHE A 92 -50.18 -17.95 19.60
CA PHE A 92 -50.69 -18.00 20.95
C PHE A 92 -51.05 -16.64 21.58
N GLY A 93 -50.67 -15.52 20.91
CA GLY A 93 -50.92 -14.17 21.43
C GLY A 93 -52.40 -13.78 21.52
N SER A 94 -53.28 -14.44 20.82
CA SER A 94 -54.74 -14.19 20.88
C SER A 94 -55.47 -15.01 21.97
N PHE A 95 -54.79 -15.96 22.64
CA PHE A 95 -55.42 -16.83 23.65
C PHE A 95 -55.28 -16.32 25.09
N PHE A 96 -54.35 -15.41 25.35
CA PHE A 96 -54.22 -14.73 26.65
C PHE A 96 -54.62 -13.27 26.52
N GLY A 97 -55.88 -12.99 26.71
CA GLY A 97 -56.60 -11.74 26.87
C GLY A 97 -55.76 -10.44 26.86
N GLY A 98 -55.92 -9.65 25.81
CA GLY A 98 -55.91 -8.21 25.77
C GLY A 98 -54.94 -7.46 26.68
N GLY A 99 -53.67 -7.39 26.34
CA GLY A 99 -52.73 -6.50 27.01
C GLY A 99 -51.41 -6.52 26.28
N GLY A 100 -51.16 -5.52 25.48
CA GLY A 100 -49.93 -5.07 24.83
C GLY A 100 -48.66 -5.89 25.00
N PHE A 101 -48.57 -7.07 24.40
CA PHE A 101 -47.26 -7.69 24.14
C PHE A 101 -46.75 -7.13 22.82
N SER A 102 -45.86 -6.16 22.93
CA SER A 102 -44.97 -5.69 21.84
C SER A 102 -44.32 -6.91 21.23
N GLY A 103 -44.55 -7.15 19.92
CA GLY A 103 -43.95 -8.26 19.19
C GLY A 103 -42.46 -8.31 19.41
N PHE A 104 -41.95 -9.46 19.79
CA PHE A 104 -40.49 -9.67 19.84
C PHE A 104 -39.98 -9.68 18.42
N GLN A 105 -39.17 -8.69 18.08
CA GLN A 105 -38.46 -8.62 16.81
C GLN A 105 -37.22 -9.52 16.91
N ILE A 106 -37.18 -10.56 16.09
CA ILE A 106 -36.02 -11.44 16.01
C ILE A 106 -35.12 -10.93 14.92
N PRO A 107 -33.86 -10.54 15.23
CA PRO A 107 -32.91 -10.15 14.19
C PRO A 107 -32.57 -11.35 13.30
N ARG A 108 -32.84 -11.24 12.04
CA ARG A 108 -32.49 -12.20 11.00
C ARG A 108 -31.42 -11.60 10.10
N GLN A 109 -30.58 -12.48 9.55
CA GLN A 109 -29.57 -12.12 8.57
C GLN A 109 -29.93 -12.79 7.24
N ARG A 110 -29.92 -12.02 6.18
CA ARG A 110 -30.12 -12.52 4.82
C ARG A 110 -28.96 -12.06 3.96
N GLN A 111 -28.37 -12.99 3.22
CA GLN A 111 -27.42 -12.63 2.18
C GLN A 111 -28.20 -12.05 0.99
N ILE A 112 -27.91 -10.81 0.62
CA ILE A 112 -28.58 -10.08 -0.48
C ILE A 112 -27.75 -10.01 -1.75
N GLY A 113 -26.47 -10.44 -1.67
CA GLY A 113 -25.56 -10.42 -2.80
C GLY A 113 -24.14 -10.75 -2.40
N THR A 114 -23.22 -10.61 -3.33
CA THR A 114 -21.76 -10.58 -3.11
C THR A 114 -21.24 -9.28 -3.65
N GLU A 115 -20.26 -8.70 -2.97
CA GLU A 115 -19.56 -7.50 -3.38
C GLU A 115 -18.07 -7.80 -3.36
N ARG A 116 -17.36 -7.35 -4.42
CA ARG A 116 -15.92 -7.48 -4.48
C ARG A 116 -15.28 -6.48 -3.54
N GLN A 117 -14.48 -6.98 -2.61
CA GLN A 117 -13.78 -6.17 -1.63
C GLN A 117 -12.30 -6.54 -1.59
N GLU A 118 -11.47 -5.53 -1.35
CA GLU A 118 -10.08 -5.73 -0.99
C GLU A 118 -10.01 -6.30 0.42
N ILE A 119 -9.39 -7.47 0.55
CA ILE A 119 -9.28 -8.21 1.82
C ILE A 119 -7.87 -8.26 2.38
N GLY A 120 -6.89 -7.77 1.63
CA GLY A 120 -5.50 -7.74 2.02
C GLY A 120 -4.60 -7.25 0.92
N GLY A 121 -3.31 -7.20 1.21
CA GLY A 121 -2.30 -6.79 0.26
C GLY A 121 -0.90 -7.01 0.77
N GLY A 122 0.07 -6.70 -0.09
CA GLY A 122 1.49 -6.77 0.19
C GLY A 122 2.29 -5.95 -0.81
N THR A 123 3.57 -6.18 -0.85
CA THR A 123 4.48 -5.56 -1.81
C THR A 123 5.04 -6.61 -2.76
N GLY A 124 5.36 -6.20 -3.97
CA GLY A 124 6.15 -6.95 -4.93
C GLY A 124 7.07 -6.02 -5.70
N PHE A 125 7.94 -6.57 -6.52
CA PHE A 125 8.80 -5.77 -7.39
C PHE A 125 9.07 -6.49 -8.71
N PHE A 126 9.13 -5.74 -9.79
CA PHE A 126 9.44 -6.28 -11.10
C PHE A 126 10.92 -6.68 -11.19
N VAL A 127 11.16 -7.82 -11.85
CA VAL A 127 12.50 -8.39 -12.08
C VAL A 127 12.80 -8.49 -13.58
N SER A 128 11.85 -8.14 -14.44
CA SER A 128 12.03 -8.08 -15.90
C SER A 128 11.07 -7.08 -16.54
N ALA A 129 11.49 -6.51 -17.65
CA ALA A 129 10.69 -5.52 -18.39
C ALA A 129 9.38 -6.07 -18.94
N ASP A 130 9.32 -7.37 -19.23
CA ASP A 130 8.13 -8.03 -19.74
C ASP A 130 7.07 -8.38 -18.68
N GLY A 131 7.27 -7.94 -17.40
CA GLY A 131 6.27 -8.00 -16.34
C GLY A 131 6.36 -9.20 -15.41
N TYR A 132 7.50 -9.89 -15.31
CA TYR A 132 7.72 -10.80 -14.19
C TYR A 132 8.02 -10.01 -12.93
N LEU A 133 7.37 -10.40 -11.83
CA LEU A 133 7.59 -9.79 -10.52
C LEU A 133 7.71 -10.86 -9.43
N VAL A 134 8.39 -10.49 -8.35
CA VAL A 134 8.64 -11.34 -7.19
C VAL A 134 7.95 -10.76 -5.97
N THR A 135 7.44 -11.63 -5.11
CA THR A 135 6.87 -11.30 -3.80
C THR A 135 7.05 -12.48 -2.84
N ASN A 136 6.62 -12.33 -1.59
CA ASN A 136 6.54 -13.47 -0.68
C ASN A 136 5.37 -14.39 -1.05
N ARG A 137 5.55 -15.72 -0.89
CA ARG A 137 4.50 -16.72 -1.12
C ARG A 137 3.25 -16.44 -0.27
N HIS A 138 3.44 -16.12 1.03
CA HIS A 138 2.33 -15.90 1.94
C HIS A 138 1.43 -14.72 1.54
N VAL A 139 1.90 -13.78 0.72
CA VAL A 139 1.09 -12.67 0.17
C VAL A 139 0.07 -13.21 -0.85
N VAL A 140 0.42 -14.27 -1.60
CA VAL A 140 -0.40 -14.81 -2.70
C VAL A 140 -0.84 -16.26 -2.48
N ASP A 141 -0.95 -16.70 -1.23
CA ASP A 141 -1.26 -18.09 -0.86
C ASP A 141 -2.72 -18.28 -0.40
N GLN A 142 -3.64 -17.44 -0.86
CA GLN A 142 -5.07 -17.55 -0.57
C GLN A 142 -5.81 -18.15 -1.75
N ASP A 143 -6.73 -19.09 -1.47
CA ASP A 143 -7.59 -19.70 -2.47
C ASP A 143 -8.88 -18.88 -2.67
N GLY A 144 -9.40 -18.88 -3.90
CA GLY A 144 -10.68 -18.23 -4.22
C GLY A 144 -10.64 -16.72 -4.21
N VAL A 145 -9.47 -16.12 -4.37
CA VAL A 145 -9.24 -14.68 -4.47
C VAL A 145 -8.63 -14.32 -5.81
N GLU A 146 -8.68 -13.04 -6.17
CA GLU A 146 -7.99 -12.49 -7.32
C GLU A 146 -6.90 -11.55 -6.85
N TYR A 147 -5.79 -11.57 -7.60
CA TYR A 147 -4.63 -10.72 -7.34
C TYR A 147 -4.51 -9.68 -8.43
N SER A 148 -4.24 -8.45 -8.04
CA SER A 148 -3.87 -7.36 -8.94
C SER A 148 -2.68 -6.61 -8.37
N VAL A 149 -1.95 -5.89 -9.22
CA VAL A 149 -0.87 -5.01 -8.80
C VAL A 149 -1.19 -3.58 -9.16
N VAL A 150 -0.77 -2.67 -8.30
CA VAL A 150 -0.81 -1.23 -8.56
C VAL A 150 0.62 -0.73 -8.62
N THR A 151 0.97 -0.14 -9.74
CA THR A 151 2.29 0.42 -10.02
C THR A 151 2.46 1.78 -9.35
N HIS A 152 3.68 2.29 -9.34
CA HIS A 152 4.00 3.59 -8.72
C HIS A 152 3.21 4.77 -9.32
N ASP A 153 2.88 4.72 -10.59
CA ASP A 153 2.07 5.70 -11.32
C ASP A 153 0.55 5.54 -11.13
N GLY A 154 0.15 4.51 -10.37
CA GLY A 154 -1.25 4.26 -10.00
C GLY A 154 -2.02 3.40 -11.00
N GLU A 155 -1.38 2.85 -12.02
CA GLU A 155 -2.01 1.93 -12.95
C GLU A 155 -2.21 0.56 -12.29
N THR A 156 -3.34 -0.08 -12.60
CA THR A 156 -3.69 -1.39 -12.02
C THR A 156 -3.68 -2.46 -13.11
N TYR A 157 -3.02 -3.58 -12.81
CA TYR A 157 -2.91 -4.73 -13.70
C TYR A 157 -3.32 -6.01 -12.98
N ASP A 158 -4.02 -6.89 -13.68
CA ASP A 158 -4.27 -8.25 -13.22
C ASP A 158 -2.97 -9.05 -13.29
N VAL A 159 -2.77 -9.95 -12.32
CA VAL A 159 -1.57 -10.80 -12.28
C VAL A 159 -1.93 -12.27 -12.19
N GLU A 160 -1.11 -13.08 -12.82
CA GLU A 160 -1.13 -14.52 -12.70
C GLU A 160 0.01 -15.00 -11.79
N VAL A 161 -0.31 -15.93 -10.89
CA VAL A 161 0.70 -16.60 -10.05
C VAL A 161 1.33 -17.72 -10.86
N VAL A 162 2.59 -17.52 -11.28
CA VAL A 162 3.33 -18.45 -12.13
C VAL A 162 3.93 -19.60 -11.32
N ALA A 163 4.53 -19.27 -10.17
CA ALA A 163 5.18 -20.25 -9.30
C ALA A 163 5.17 -19.79 -7.84
N LYS A 164 5.18 -20.77 -6.94
CA LYS A 164 5.33 -20.57 -5.49
C LYS A 164 6.35 -21.55 -4.94
N ASP A 165 7.30 -21.07 -4.16
CA ASP A 165 8.23 -21.91 -3.41
C ASP A 165 7.79 -21.98 -1.94
N PRO A 166 7.40 -23.16 -1.45
CA PRO A 166 6.93 -23.31 -0.07
C PRO A 166 8.06 -23.24 0.97
N THR A 167 9.31 -23.45 0.55
CA THR A 167 10.48 -23.50 1.45
C THR A 167 11.10 -22.14 1.65
N LEU A 168 11.17 -21.35 0.58
CA LEU A 168 11.82 -20.03 0.59
C LEU A 168 10.85 -18.87 0.83
N ASP A 169 9.55 -19.16 0.93
CA ASP A 169 8.48 -18.15 1.02
C ASP A 169 8.54 -17.13 -0.13
N VAL A 170 8.85 -17.57 -1.34
CA VAL A 170 8.94 -16.76 -2.55
C VAL A 170 7.86 -17.16 -3.54
N ALA A 171 7.30 -16.19 -4.23
CA ALA A 171 6.38 -16.40 -5.35
C ALA A 171 6.78 -15.53 -6.55
N VAL A 172 6.55 -16.06 -7.74
CA VAL A 172 6.73 -15.36 -9.00
C VAL A 172 5.36 -15.14 -9.64
N LEU A 173 5.09 -13.90 -10.00
CA LEU A 173 3.86 -13.51 -10.69
C LEU A 173 4.19 -12.92 -12.06
N LYS A 174 3.16 -12.82 -12.90
CA LYS A 174 3.26 -12.28 -14.26
C LYS A 174 2.13 -11.29 -14.51
N VAL A 175 2.49 -10.08 -14.89
CA VAL A 175 1.60 -9.12 -15.55
C VAL A 175 1.71 -9.32 -17.06
N THR A 176 0.59 -9.33 -17.76
CA THR A 176 0.55 -9.32 -19.23
C THR A 176 0.02 -7.97 -19.70
N ALA A 177 0.89 -7.16 -20.29
CA ALA A 177 0.55 -5.84 -20.82
C ALA A 177 1.47 -5.53 -22.04
N ASP A 178 1.03 -4.60 -22.89
CA ASP A 178 1.81 -4.12 -24.04
C ASP A 178 2.71 -2.93 -23.69
N VAL A 179 3.30 -2.98 -22.48
CA VAL A 179 4.23 -1.95 -21.97
C VAL A 179 5.43 -2.63 -21.32
N ASP A 180 6.57 -1.94 -21.35
CA ASP A 180 7.75 -2.38 -20.60
C ASP A 180 7.70 -1.81 -19.18
N PHE A 181 7.97 -2.66 -18.20
CA PHE A 181 8.01 -2.28 -16.79
C PHE A 181 9.44 -1.95 -16.35
N PRO A 182 9.63 -0.92 -15.50
CA PRO A 182 10.89 -0.75 -14.78
C PRO A 182 11.11 -1.96 -13.87
N PHE A 183 12.34 -2.44 -13.77
CA PHE A 183 12.66 -3.65 -13.00
C PHE A 183 13.96 -3.50 -12.24
N LEU A 184 14.13 -4.31 -11.19
CA LEU A 184 15.33 -4.40 -10.37
C LEU A 184 16.17 -5.60 -10.81
N ILE A 185 17.49 -5.47 -10.66
CA ILE A 185 18.44 -6.55 -10.89
C ILE A 185 18.91 -7.15 -9.58
N PHE A 186 19.31 -8.42 -9.60
CA PHE A 186 19.85 -9.11 -8.45
C PHE A 186 21.36 -8.88 -8.33
N ALA A 187 21.82 -8.69 -7.10
CA ALA A 187 23.25 -8.62 -6.78
C ALA A 187 23.92 -10.00 -6.80
N GLU A 188 25.23 -10.03 -6.96
CA GLU A 188 26.05 -11.21 -6.69
C GLU A 188 26.25 -11.32 -5.17
N ILE A 189 25.52 -12.23 -4.52
CA ILE A 189 25.48 -12.34 -3.05
C ILE A 189 26.73 -12.98 -2.43
N GLU A 190 27.61 -13.63 -3.24
CA GLU A 190 28.86 -14.22 -2.74
C GLU A 190 29.77 -13.18 -2.07
N ASN A 191 29.65 -11.92 -2.43
CA ASN A 191 30.46 -10.82 -1.91
C ASN A 191 29.79 -10.04 -0.76
N LEU A 192 28.57 -10.43 -0.34
CA LEU A 192 27.82 -9.72 0.70
C LEU A 192 28.51 -9.87 2.08
N ARG A 193 28.70 -8.78 2.80
CA ARG A 193 29.43 -8.73 4.06
C ARG A 193 28.56 -8.23 5.20
N LEU A 194 28.86 -8.69 6.41
CA LEU A 194 28.26 -8.14 7.62
C LEU A 194 28.58 -6.65 7.77
N GLY A 195 27.57 -5.86 8.13
CA GLY A 195 27.68 -4.43 8.29
C GLY A 195 27.47 -3.61 7.00
N GLU A 196 27.25 -4.24 5.84
CA GLU A 196 26.86 -3.53 4.63
C GLU A 196 25.47 -2.94 4.79
N SER A 197 25.30 -1.69 4.31
CA SER A 197 24.02 -1.00 4.36
C SER A 197 23.01 -1.65 3.45
N VAL A 198 21.79 -1.79 3.94
CA VAL A 198 20.65 -2.33 3.19
C VAL A 198 19.45 -1.44 3.30
N ILE A 199 18.63 -1.44 2.26
CA ILE A 199 17.43 -0.60 2.11
C ILE A 199 16.27 -1.53 1.80
N ALA A 200 15.28 -1.62 2.70
CA ALA A 200 14.04 -2.33 2.46
C ALA A 200 12.98 -1.34 1.98
N ILE A 201 12.32 -1.66 0.87
CA ILE A 201 11.26 -0.83 0.28
C ILE A 201 9.96 -1.62 0.30
N GLY A 202 8.90 -0.97 0.78
CA GLY A 202 7.54 -1.49 0.77
C GLY A 202 6.56 -0.52 0.15
N ASN A 203 5.51 -1.04 -0.46
CA ASN A 203 4.44 -0.27 -1.07
C ASN A 203 3.08 -0.93 -0.80
N ALA A 204 2.63 -0.92 0.46
CA ALA A 204 1.30 -1.42 0.81
C ALA A 204 0.29 -0.26 0.77
N LEU A 205 -0.50 -0.18 -0.30
CA LEU A 205 -1.47 0.88 -0.57
C LEU A 205 -2.48 1.13 0.55
N ALA A 206 -2.82 0.10 1.32
CA ALA A 206 -3.87 0.21 2.33
C ALA A 206 -3.41 0.91 3.62
N GLU A 207 -2.13 0.85 3.98
CA GLU A 207 -1.63 1.41 5.25
C GLU A 207 -0.49 2.42 5.07
N PHE A 208 0.53 2.12 4.24
CA PHE A 208 1.74 2.93 4.14
C PHE A 208 2.34 2.87 2.73
N PRO A 209 1.91 3.74 1.79
CA PRO A 209 2.52 3.82 0.47
C PRO A 209 3.99 4.24 0.58
N ASN A 210 4.87 3.56 -0.17
CA ASN A 210 6.31 3.89 -0.26
C ASN A 210 7.03 3.97 1.09
N SER A 211 6.90 2.94 1.93
CA SER A 211 7.67 2.87 3.17
C SER A 211 9.10 2.40 2.89
N VAL A 212 10.07 3.12 3.42
CA VAL A 212 11.49 2.82 3.29
C VAL A 212 12.09 2.62 4.68
N SER A 213 12.84 1.56 4.88
CA SER A 213 13.65 1.36 6.06
C SER A 213 15.09 1.03 5.69
N VAL A 214 16.02 1.50 6.51
CA VAL A 214 17.46 1.34 6.29
C VAL A 214 18.07 0.65 7.50
N GLY A 215 18.98 -0.24 7.23
CA GLY A 215 19.74 -0.97 8.26
C GLY A 215 21.03 -1.51 7.69
N VAL A 216 21.53 -2.56 8.31
CA VAL A 216 22.73 -3.27 7.86
C VAL A 216 22.51 -4.78 7.82
N VAL A 217 23.32 -5.47 7.08
CA VAL A 217 23.41 -6.95 7.14
C VAL A 217 23.95 -7.32 8.52
N SER A 218 23.11 -7.92 9.37
CA SER A 218 23.43 -8.33 10.73
C SER A 218 23.81 -9.83 10.83
N GLY A 219 23.45 -10.63 9.83
CA GLY A 219 23.76 -12.04 9.73
C GLY A 219 23.60 -12.58 8.33
N LEU A 220 24.39 -13.59 7.99
CA LEU A 220 24.36 -14.27 6.70
C LEU A 220 24.07 -15.75 6.92
N SER A 221 23.39 -16.38 5.96
CA SER A 221 23.07 -17.82 5.93
C SER A 221 22.48 -18.31 7.26
N ARG A 222 21.49 -17.59 7.78
CA ARG A 222 20.78 -17.97 9.01
C ARG A 222 19.62 -18.90 8.69
N ASP A 223 19.51 -19.95 9.47
CA ASP A 223 18.33 -20.80 9.47
C ASP A 223 17.42 -20.31 10.59
N ILE A 224 16.21 -19.91 10.25
CA ILE A 224 15.25 -19.40 11.21
C ILE A 224 13.95 -20.20 11.16
N VAL A 225 13.29 -20.27 12.31
CA VAL A 225 11.93 -20.83 12.42
C VAL A 225 10.99 -19.66 12.62
N ALA A 226 10.25 -19.33 11.57
CA ALA A 226 9.23 -18.27 11.61
C ALA A 226 7.88 -18.85 12.04
N GLN A 227 7.20 -18.16 12.96
CA GLN A 227 5.83 -18.50 13.33
C GLN A 227 4.88 -17.52 12.62
N ASN A 228 4.15 -18.03 11.63
CA ASN A 228 3.07 -17.30 10.98
C ASN A 228 1.74 -17.54 11.72
N GLY A 229 1.47 -16.69 12.72
CA GLY A 229 0.25 -16.77 13.50
C GLY A 229 0.13 -18.08 14.32
N TRP A 230 -1.09 -18.50 14.61
CA TRP A 230 -1.38 -19.60 15.56
C TRP A 230 -1.27 -21.02 14.97
N ARG A 231 -0.88 -21.22 13.72
CA ARG A 231 -1.01 -22.53 13.07
C ARG A 231 0.12 -23.02 12.14
N SER A 232 1.07 -22.22 11.77
CA SER A 232 2.17 -22.68 10.90
C SER A 232 3.52 -22.23 11.42
N THR A 233 4.43 -23.19 11.50
CA THR A 233 5.85 -22.96 11.76
C THR A 233 6.56 -23.20 10.44
N GLU A 234 7.19 -22.18 9.88
CA GLU A 234 7.99 -22.29 8.66
C GLU A 234 9.48 -22.26 9.02
N SER A 235 10.26 -23.17 8.46
CA SER A 235 11.73 -23.15 8.55
C SER A 235 12.25 -22.49 7.28
N LEU A 236 12.91 -21.37 7.43
CA LEU A 236 13.58 -20.67 6.34
C LEU A 236 15.09 -20.87 6.50
N GLU A 237 15.74 -21.34 5.44
CA GLU A 237 17.17 -21.65 5.44
C GLU A 237 17.93 -20.59 4.62
N GLY A 238 19.15 -20.28 5.05
CA GLY A 238 20.06 -19.42 4.30
C GLY A 238 19.66 -17.94 4.23
N VAL A 239 18.78 -17.46 5.12
CA VAL A 239 18.26 -16.08 5.06
C VAL A 239 19.30 -15.05 5.50
N ILE A 240 19.17 -13.84 4.95
CA ILE A 240 19.92 -12.66 5.38
C ILE A 240 19.21 -12.03 6.56
N GLN A 241 19.92 -11.83 7.66
CA GLN A 241 19.42 -11.08 8.81
C GLN A 241 19.79 -9.61 8.68
N THR A 242 18.83 -8.72 8.92
CA THR A 242 19.03 -7.26 8.94
C THR A 242 18.39 -6.65 10.19
N ASP A 243 18.85 -5.48 10.59
CA ASP A 243 18.23 -4.62 11.60
C ASP A 243 17.35 -3.51 10.96
N ALA A 244 17.26 -3.49 9.62
CA ALA A 244 16.24 -2.70 8.94
C ALA A 244 14.84 -3.07 9.46
N ALA A 245 13.99 -2.08 9.71
CA ALA A 245 12.65 -2.33 10.24
C ALA A 245 11.79 -3.06 9.21
N ILE A 246 11.45 -4.33 9.49
CA ILE A 246 10.51 -5.13 8.71
C ILE A 246 9.14 -5.03 9.38
N ASN A 247 8.18 -4.47 8.69
CA ASN A 247 6.82 -4.23 9.16
C ASN A 247 5.80 -4.78 8.17
N ARG A 248 4.53 -4.82 8.58
CA ARG A 248 3.44 -5.03 7.63
C ARG A 248 3.51 -3.92 6.59
N GLY A 249 3.54 -4.28 5.33
CA GLY A 249 3.62 -3.33 4.21
C GLY A 249 4.90 -3.42 3.41
N ASN A 250 6.04 -3.84 3.97
CA ASN A 250 7.22 -4.19 3.18
C ASN A 250 7.40 -5.70 2.93
N SER A 251 6.47 -6.54 3.41
CA SER A 251 6.44 -7.98 3.10
C SER A 251 6.30 -8.21 1.59
N GLY A 252 7.25 -8.92 1.01
CA GLY A 252 7.35 -9.17 -0.43
C GLY A 252 8.07 -8.08 -1.23
N GLY A 253 8.45 -6.98 -0.59
CA GLY A 253 9.27 -5.93 -1.20
C GLY A 253 10.76 -6.30 -1.26
N PRO A 254 11.55 -5.56 -2.07
CA PRO A 254 12.97 -5.80 -2.22
C PRO A 254 13.78 -5.34 -1.00
N LEU A 255 14.85 -6.08 -0.71
CA LEU A 255 15.96 -5.64 0.11
C LEU A 255 17.12 -5.28 -0.83
N LEU A 256 17.55 -4.03 -0.83
CA LEU A 256 18.54 -3.51 -1.77
C LEU A 256 19.87 -3.23 -1.07
N ASN A 257 20.96 -3.41 -1.82
CA ASN A 257 22.27 -2.87 -1.46
C ASN A 257 22.35 -1.36 -1.86
N THR A 258 23.48 -0.72 -1.60
CA THR A 258 23.73 0.68 -1.94
C THR A 258 23.89 0.96 -3.43
N ASN A 259 23.99 -0.08 -4.27
CA ASN A 259 23.97 0.04 -5.73
C ASN A 259 22.54 -0.04 -6.30
N GLY A 260 21.52 -0.28 -5.47
CA GLY A 260 20.13 -0.49 -5.92
C GLY A 260 19.85 -1.89 -6.44
N GLU A 261 20.73 -2.87 -6.16
CA GLU A 261 20.56 -4.26 -6.54
C GLU A 261 19.90 -5.06 -5.42
N VAL A 262 19.04 -6.00 -5.78
CA VAL A 262 18.34 -6.89 -4.83
C VAL A 262 19.30 -7.94 -4.28
N ILE A 263 19.31 -8.08 -2.95
CA ILE A 263 20.16 -9.06 -2.24
C ILE A 263 19.32 -10.14 -1.56
#